data_dbe099f284d7c4df0026fe07f4ccee64
#
_entry.id   dbe099f284d7c4df0026fe07f4ccee64
#
_cell.length_a   1.000
_cell.length_b   1.000
_cell.length_c   1.000
_cell.angle_alpha   90.00
_cell.angle_beta   90.00
_cell.angle_gamma   90.00
#
_symmetry.space_group_name_H-M   'P 1'
#
loop_
_entity.id
_entity.type
_entity.pdbx_description
1 polymer ?
#
loop_
_entity_poly.entity_id
_entity_poly.type
_entity_poly.pdbx_seq_one_letter_code
_entity_poly.pdbx_strand_id
1 'polypeptide(L)'
;GAVIDAFEDGLYYMGGVQACRGNAEAIPFLESVMKELDERVELGIYPVPEERFRMFIDLAPCWSKLRSFIGLFKKWDVLFVYGTYMSMLVEPDFRYDTSRPLESLAESLIFFSHPRSVMNIFNRLPQTIQLCKDYSVDGVVLHAIKSCRAVSGGIVDEREFLQREGIPTLFL
;
A
#
# COMPACT_ATOMS: atom_id res chain seq x y z
N GLY A 1 -0.81 -9.65 15.36
CA GLY A 1 -1.38 -8.47 14.71
C GLY A 1 -0.34 -7.65 13.97
N ALA A 2 -0.74 -6.77 13.08
CA ALA A 2 0.19 -5.84 12.43
C ALA A 2 0.53 -4.69 13.39
N VAL A 3 1.81 -4.34 13.49
CA VAL A 3 2.32 -3.30 14.41
C VAL A 3 2.29 -1.89 13.84
N ILE A 4 1.86 -1.77 12.57
CA ILE A 4 1.71 -0.51 11.85
C ILE A 4 0.50 -0.61 10.92
N ASP A 5 -0.23 0.48 10.71
CA ASP A 5 -1.25 0.53 9.68
C ASP A 5 -0.67 1.04 8.34
N ALA A 6 -1.30 0.68 7.23
CA ALA A 6 -0.83 1.02 5.90
C ALA A 6 -0.69 2.53 5.66
N PHE A 7 -1.44 3.37 6.36
CA PHE A 7 -1.32 4.83 6.20
C PHE A 7 -0.13 5.39 6.97
N GLU A 8 0.18 4.84 8.14
CA GLU A 8 1.38 5.19 8.90
C GLU A 8 2.63 4.73 8.14
N ASP A 9 2.63 3.49 7.63
CA ASP A 9 3.67 2.98 6.74
C ASP A 9 3.88 3.89 5.52
N GLY A 10 2.78 4.31 4.87
CA GLY A 10 2.82 5.25 3.76
C GLY A 10 3.46 6.60 4.09
N LEU A 11 3.29 7.11 5.31
CA LEU A 11 3.93 8.35 5.75
C LEU A 11 5.45 8.17 5.90
N TYR A 12 5.91 7.07 6.50
CA TYR A 12 7.32 6.75 6.60
C TYR A 12 7.95 6.54 5.22
N TYR A 13 7.26 5.81 4.37
CA TYR A 13 7.69 5.57 2.99
C TYR A 13 7.80 6.88 2.19
N MET A 14 6.78 7.73 2.20
CA MET A 14 6.79 8.99 1.45
C MET A 14 7.85 9.95 2.01
N GLY A 15 8.05 9.99 3.31
CA GLY A 15 9.11 10.79 3.95
C GLY A 15 10.50 10.24 3.66
N GLY A 16 10.75 8.99 4.01
CA GLY A 16 12.08 8.36 3.93
C GLY A 16 12.51 8.04 2.51
N VAL A 17 11.63 7.42 1.72
CA VAL A 17 12.01 6.92 0.39
C VAL A 17 11.81 7.97 -0.69
N GLN A 18 10.69 8.68 -0.69
CA GLN A 18 10.38 9.62 -1.78
C GLN A 18 11.04 10.99 -1.57
N ALA A 19 10.84 11.60 -0.39
CA ALA A 19 11.37 12.95 -0.14
C ALA A 19 12.88 12.96 0.08
N CYS A 20 13.45 11.87 0.64
CA CYS A 20 14.87 11.76 0.97
C CYS A 20 15.66 10.92 -0.02
N ARG A 21 15.09 10.57 -1.18
CA ARG A 21 15.77 9.75 -2.19
C ARG A 21 17.08 10.39 -2.63
N GLY A 22 18.15 9.60 -2.59
CA GLY A 22 19.52 10.05 -2.89
C GLY A 22 20.20 10.82 -1.75
N ASN A 23 19.53 11.02 -0.62
CA ASN A 23 20.12 11.58 0.59
C ASN A 23 20.64 10.45 1.50
N ALA A 24 21.88 10.58 1.96
CA ALA A 24 22.49 9.62 2.87
C ALA A 24 21.73 9.46 4.21
N GLU A 25 21.01 10.50 4.64
CA GLU A 25 20.19 10.50 5.84
C GLU A 25 18.95 9.59 5.75
N ALA A 26 18.56 9.17 4.55
CA ALA A 26 17.43 8.26 4.36
C ALA A 26 17.70 6.87 4.98
N ILE A 27 18.94 6.39 4.90
CA ILE A 27 19.32 5.06 5.44
C ILE A 27 19.15 5.02 6.97
N PRO A 28 19.81 5.88 7.76
CA PRO A 28 19.67 5.85 9.21
C PRO A 28 18.24 6.16 9.67
N PHE A 29 17.47 6.96 8.91
CA PHE A 29 16.06 7.15 9.18
C PHE A 29 15.26 5.83 9.05
N LEU A 30 15.42 5.10 7.95
CA LEU A 30 14.73 3.82 7.76
C LEU A 30 15.17 2.75 8.74
N GLU A 31 16.47 2.72 9.11
CA GLU A 31 16.98 1.84 10.17
C GLU A 31 16.32 2.14 11.52
N SER A 32 16.08 3.42 11.83
CA SER A 32 15.37 3.81 13.06
C SER A 32 13.91 3.39 13.05
N VAL A 33 13.25 3.48 11.89
CA VAL A 33 11.86 2.98 11.72
C VAL A 33 11.80 1.47 11.92
N MET A 34 12.71 0.72 11.30
CA MET A 34 12.78 -0.74 11.49
C MET A 34 12.97 -1.12 12.96
N LYS A 35 13.89 -0.45 13.64
CA LYS A 35 14.11 -0.67 15.09
C LYS A 35 12.85 -0.39 15.91
N GLU A 36 12.13 0.69 15.62
CA GLU A 36 10.86 1.01 16.29
C GLU A 36 9.82 -0.08 16.04
N LEU A 37 9.72 -0.60 14.82
CA LEU A 37 8.77 -1.67 14.50
C LEU A 37 9.11 -2.98 15.24
N ASP A 38 10.41 -3.33 15.35
CA ASP A 38 10.86 -4.47 16.15
C ASP A 38 10.50 -4.30 17.63
N GLU A 39 10.72 -3.11 18.19
CA GLU A 39 10.35 -2.79 19.57
C GLU A 39 8.83 -2.87 19.79
N ARG A 40 8.01 -2.41 18.82
CA ARG A 40 6.55 -2.55 18.87
C ARG A 40 6.11 -4.02 18.89
N VAL A 41 6.77 -4.86 18.09
CA VAL A 41 6.51 -6.33 18.11
C VAL A 41 6.82 -6.91 19.48
N GLU A 42 7.98 -6.61 20.04
CA GLU A 42 8.42 -7.13 21.35
C GLU A 42 7.52 -6.67 22.49
N LEU A 43 7.05 -5.42 22.44
CA LEU A 43 6.20 -4.82 23.48
C LEU A 43 4.71 -5.07 23.28
N GLY A 44 4.31 -5.66 22.13
CA GLY A 44 2.90 -5.88 21.80
C GLY A 44 2.13 -4.58 21.58
N ILE A 45 2.78 -3.56 20.99
CA ILE A 45 2.14 -2.27 20.67
C ILE A 45 1.49 -2.35 19.31
N TYR A 46 0.18 -2.17 19.25
CA TYR A 46 -0.62 -2.29 18.03
C TYR A 46 -1.41 -1.00 17.76
N PRO A 47 -1.69 -0.67 16.47
CA PRO A 47 -2.45 0.54 16.07
C PRO A 47 -3.90 0.55 16.55
N VAL A 48 -4.48 -0.63 16.82
CA VAL A 48 -5.83 -0.83 17.36
C VAL A 48 -5.77 -1.83 18.52
N PRO A 49 -6.66 -1.71 19.55
CA PRO A 49 -6.63 -2.58 20.73
C PRO A 49 -6.85 -4.07 20.37
N GLU A 50 -7.76 -4.33 19.44
CA GLU A 50 -8.06 -5.64 18.90
C GLU A 50 -8.11 -5.53 17.38
N GLU A 51 -7.35 -6.36 16.68
CA GLU A 51 -7.36 -6.42 15.21
C GLU A 51 -8.54 -7.29 14.77
N ARG A 52 -9.73 -6.69 14.76
CA ARG A 52 -10.96 -7.41 14.45
C ARG A 52 -11.16 -7.65 12.96
N PHE A 53 -10.80 -6.66 12.13
CA PHE A 53 -10.89 -6.76 10.67
C PHE A 53 -9.63 -6.20 10.04
N ARG A 54 -9.12 -6.93 9.08
CA ARG A 54 -7.97 -6.57 8.25
C ARG A 54 -8.44 -6.08 6.90
N MET A 55 -8.20 -4.83 6.60
CA MET A 55 -8.66 -4.22 5.35
C MET A 55 -7.48 -3.87 4.45
N PHE A 56 -7.72 -3.99 3.17
CA PHE A 56 -6.84 -3.48 2.13
C PHE A 56 -7.47 -2.23 1.51
N ILE A 57 -6.71 -1.15 1.34
CA ILE A 57 -7.14 0.00 0.56
C ILE A 57 -6.46 -0.01 -0.80
N ASP A 58 -7.25 -0.16 -1.85
CA ASP A 58 -6.72 -0.07 -3.20
C ASP A 58 -6.93 1.33 -3.80
N LEU A 59 -6.02 1.68 -4.72
CA LEU A 59 -5.92 3.00 -5.32
C LEU A 59 -5.43 4.07 -4.32
N ALA A 60 -5.65 5.34 -4.62
CA ALA A 60 -5.12 6.41 -3.80
C ALA A 60 -6.01 6.70 -2.59
N PRO A 61 -5.42 6.98 -1.42
CA PRO A 61 -6.17 7.33 -0.23
C PRO A 61 -6.85 8.70 -0.34
N CYS A 62 -7.85 8.93 0.51
CA CYS A 62 -8.54 10.22 0.61
C CYS A 62 -7.65 11.25 1.36
N TRP A 63 -6.64 11.80 0.69
CA TRP A 63 -5.61 12.65 1.27
C TRP A 63 -6.16 13.82 2.08
N SER A 64 -7.15 14.54 1.53
CA SER A 64 -7.74 15.73 2.17
C SER A 64 -8.51 15.41 3.47
N LYS A 65 -8.90 14.17 3.68
CA LYS A 65 -9.68 13.70 4.83
C LYS A 65 -9.09 12.45 5.50
N LEU A 66 -7.81 12.19 5.27
CA LEU A 66 -7.13 10.96 5.67
C LEU A 66 -7.35 10.61 7.15
N ARG A 67 -7.10 11.56 8.05
CA ARG A 67 -7.31 11.34 9.50
C ARG A 67 -8.74 10.98 9.85
N SER A 68 -9.72 11.68 9.26
CA SER A 68 -11.13 11.40 9.50
C SER A 68 -11.53 10.04 8.92
N PHE A 69 -11.01 9.71 7.74
CA PHE A 69 -11.24 8.43 7.09
C PHE A 69 -10.71 7.28 7.95
N ILE A 70 -9.46 7.32 8.37
CA ILE A 70 -8.86 6.30 9.26
C ILE A 70 -9.66 6.19 10.56
N GLY A 71 -10.05 7.33 11.16
CA GLY A 71 -10.82 7.37 12.40
C GLY A 71 -12.20 6.74 12.30
N LEU A 72 -12.83 6.69 11.12
CA LEU A 72 -14.10 5.99 10.92
C LEU A 72 -13.93 4.48 11.08
N PHE A 73 -12.87 3.92 10.53
CA PHE A 73 -12.58 2.50 10.56
C PHE A 73 -12.03 2.04 11.93
N LYS A 74 -11.16 2.83 12.54
CA LYS A 74 -10.59 2.52 13.87
C LYS A 74 -11.65 2.37 14.97
N LYS A 75 -12.83 3.01 14.83
CA LYS A 75 -13.96 2.83 15.78
C LYS A 75 -14.52 1.41 15.80
N TRP A 76 -14.22 0.61 14.77
CA TRP A 76 -14.69 -0.76 14.62
C TRP A 76 -13.56 -1.78 14.73
N ASP A 77 -12.41 -1.36 15.26
CA ASP A 77 -11.19 -2.15 15.36
C ASP A 77 -10.73 -2.70 14.01
N VAL A 78 -10.92 -1.88 12.97
CA VAL A 78 -10.46 -2.14 11.60
C VAL A 78 -9.06 -1.60 11.44
N LEU A 79 -8.17 -2.45 10.94
CA LEU A 79 -6.81 -2.10 10.56
C LEU A 79 -6.62 -2.21 9.05
N PHE A 80 -6.08 -1.17 8.42
CA PHE A 80 -5.60 -1.26 7.05
C PHE A 80 -4.19 -1.86 7.06
N VAL A 81 -4.09 -3.11 6.60
CA VAL A 81 -2.84 -3.87 6.63
C VAL A 81 -2.01 -3.72 5.34
N TYR A 82 -2.62 -3.22 4.27
CA TYR A 82 -1.97 -2.94 3.01
C TYR A 82 -2.66 -1.80 2.25
N GLY A 83 -1.88 -1.04 1.49
CA GLY A 83 -2.40 -0.01 0.61
C GLY A 83 -1.57 0.09 -0.67
N THR A 84 -2.20 -0.09 -1.83
CA THR A 84 -1.50 -0.09 -3.12
C THR A 84 -0.70 1.19 -3.35
N TYR A 85 -1.30 2.34 -3.08
CA TYR A 85 -0.63 3.63 -3.29
C TYR A 85 0.60 3.82 -2.40
N MET A 86 0.56 3.32 -1.17
CA MET A 86 1.65 3.41 -0.22
C MET A 86 2.82 2.47 -0.57
N SER A 87 2.53 1.37 -1.25
CA SER A 87 3.53 0.32 -1.55
C SER A 87 3.95 0.28 -3.03
N MET A 88 3.40 1.16 -3.89
CA MET A 88 3.54 1.06 -5.34
C MET A 88 4.96 1.31 -5.89
N LEU A 89 5.88 1.82 -5.08
CA LEU A 89 7.26 2.08 -5.49
C LEU A 89 8.29 1.22 -4.76
N VAL A 90 7.82 0.20 -4.04
CA VAL A 90 8.70 -0.76 -3.35
C VAL A 90 8.67 -2.08 -4.13
N GLU A 91 9.77 -2.38 -4.81
CA GLU A 91 9.99 -3.64 -5.50
C GLU A 91 11.30 -4.26 -5.01
N PRO A 92 11.22 -5.18 -4.05
CA PRO A 92 12.42 -5.76 -3.43
C PRO A 92 13.27 -6.58 -4.41
N ASP A 93 12.66 -7.06 -5.50
CA ASP A 93 13.33 -7.93 -6.46
C ASP A 93 14.06 -7.17 -7.58
N PHE A 94 13.82 -5.86 -7.74
CA PHE A 94 14.52 -5.07 -8.74
C PHE A 94 15.94 -4.72 -8.26
N ARG A 95 16.93 -4.97 -9.09
CA ARG A 95 18.34 -4.65 -8.84
C ARG A 95 18.83 -3.62 -9.85
N TYR A 96 19.26 -2.46 -9.34
CA TYR A 96 19.81 -1.42 -10.20
C TYR A 96 21.22 -1.77 -10.69
N ASP A 97 21.43 -1.65 -12.00
CA ASP A 97 22.76 -1.78 -12.62
C ASP A 97 23.43 -0.40 -12.65
N THR A 98 24.38 -0.20 -11.74
CA THR A 98 25.12 1.06 -11.61
C THR A 98 26.09 1.32 -12.76
N SER A 99 26.39 0.33 -13.60
CA SER A 99 27.20 0.52 -14.82
C SER A 99 26.40 1.13 -15.97
N ARG A 100 25.06 1.02 -15.92
CA ARG A 100 24.09 1.59 -16.88
C ARG A 100 22.97 2.33 -16.14
N PRO A 101 23.27 3.42 -15.45
CA PRO A 101 22.35 3.99 -14.45
C PRO A 101 21.05 4.53 -15.07
N LEU A 102 21.10 5.15 -16.25
CA LEU A 102 19.92 5.70 -16.91
C LEU A 102 19.00 4.62 -17.48
N GLU A 103 19.59 3.62 -18.13
CA GLU A 103 18.87 2.47 -18.67
C GLU A 103 18.24 1.67 -17.53
N SER A 104 18.99 1.42 -16.46
CA SER A 104 18.50 0.69 -15.30
C SER A 104 17.38 1.44 -14.59
N LEU A 105 17.45 2.78 -14.52
CA LEU A 105 16.36 3.61 -14.02
C LEU A 105 15.11 3.50 -14.93
N ALA A 106 15.28 3.55 -16.26
CA ALA A 106 14.17 3.39 -17.18
C ALA A 106 13.54 1.98 -17.08
N GLU A 107 14.36 0.94 -16.96
CA GLU A 107 13.91 -0.43 -16.72
C GLU A 107 13.13 -0.55 -15.41
N SER A 108 13.58 0.11 -14.33
CA SER A 108 12.87 0.11 -13.07
C SER A 108 11.48 0.74 -13.17
N LEU A 109 11.35 1.86 -13.87
CA LEU A 109 10.07 2.53 -14.08
C LEU A 109 9.08 1.64 -14.86
N ILE A 110 9.55 0.88 -15.84
CA ILE A 110 8.73 -0.09 -16.58
C ILE A 110 8.38 -1.26 -15.65
N PHE A 111 9.35 -1.79 -14.93
CA PHE A 111 9.15 -2.89 -14.00
C PHE A 111 8.11 -2.55 -12.91
N PHE A 112 8.18 -1.38 -12.30
CA PHE A 112 7.21 -0.91 -11.33
C PHE A 112 5.82 -0.64 -11.95
N SER A 113 5.78 -0.15 -13.17
CA SER A 113 4.52 0.19 -13.83
C SER A 113 3.84 -1.02 -14.47
N HIS A 114 4.54 -2.10 -14.74
CA HIS A 114 3.99 -3.21 -15.52
C HIS A 114 3.17 -4.22 -14.70
N PRO A 115 3.63 -4.78 -13.59
CA PRO A 115 2.85 -5.76 -12.83
C PRO A 115 1.86 -5.14 -11.84
N ARG A 116 2.20 -3.98 -11.25
CA ARG A 116 1.38 -3.29 -10.23
C ARG A 116 0.79 -1.98 -10.76
N SER A 117 0.83 -1.79 -12.05
CA SER A 117 0.33 -0.56 -12.65
C SER A 117 -1.16 -0.40 -12.41
N VAL A 118 -1.52 0.70 -11.77
CA VAL A 118 -2.89 1.21 -11.77
C VAL A 118 -3.48 1.34 -13.17
N MET A 119 -2.63 1.30 -14.20
CA MET A 119 -3.03 1.44 -15.60
C MET A 119 -3.35 0.11 -16.30
N ASN A 120 -2.99 -1.04 -15.74
CA ASN A 120 -3.31 -2.35 -16.32
C ASN A 120 -4.04 -3.23 -15.32
N ILE A 121 -5.36 -3.08 -15.31
CA ILE A 121 -6.23 -3.79 -14.38
C ILE A 121 -6.08 -5.32 -14.50
N PHE A 122 -5.93 -5.86 -15.70
CA PHE A 122 -5.85 -7.31 -15.90
C PHE A 122 -4.61 -7.94 -15.27
N ASN A 123 -3.52 -7.19 -15.18
CA ASN A 123 -2.31 -7.63 -14.48
C ASN A 123 -2.43 -7.39 -12.96
N ARG A 124 -3.14 -6.33 -12.56
CA ARG A 124 -3.31 -5.97 -11.15
C ARG A 124 -4.23 -6.93 -10.40
N LEU A 125 -5.34 -7.34 -11.02
CA LEU A 125 -6.36 -8.17 -10.35
C LEU A 125 -5.82 -9.46 -9.70
N PRO A 126 -5.05 -10.31 -10.39
CA PRO A 126 -4.47 -11.49 -9.76
C PRO A 126 -3.56 -11.17 -8.58
N GLN A 127 -2.81 -10.08 -8.64
CA GLN A 127 -1.92 -9.64 -7.57
C GLN A 127 -2.71 -9.11 -6.37
N THR A 128 -3.79 -8.34 -6.61
CA THR A 128 -4.68 -7.89 -5.53
C THR A 128 -5.24 -9.08 -4.76
N ILE A 129 -5.68 -10.14 -5.45
CA ILE A 129 -6.14 -11.37 -4.82
C ILE A 129 -5.02 -12.04 -4.01
N GLN A 130 -3.81 -12.12 -4.56
CA GLN A 130 -2.68 -12.71 -3.84
C GLN A 130 -2.34 -11.90 -2.59
N LEU A 131 -2.29 -10.59 -2.68
CA LEU A 131 -2.08 -9.69 -1.53
C LEU A 131 -3.17 -9.87 -0.47
N CYS A 132 -4.44 -9.99 -0.88
CA CYS A 132 -5.53 -10.27 0.05
C CYS A 132 -5.30 -11.56 0.84
N LYS A 133 -4.77 -12.60 0.19
CA LYS A 133 -4.44 -13.87 0.83
C LYS A 133 -3.22 -13.74 1.75
N ASP A 134 -2.14 -13.14 1.27
CA ASP A 134 -0.88 -12.99 1.99
C ASP A 134 -1.05 -12.19 3.28
N TYR A 135 -1.86 -11.14 3.23
CA TYR A 135 -2.16 -10.30 4.39
C TYR A 135 -3.40 -10.72 5.17
N SER A 136 -4.04 -11.83 4.80
CA SER A 136 -5.28 -12.33 5.44
C SER A 136 -6.34 -11.24 5.53
N VAL A 137 -6.67 -10.63 4.38
CA VAL A 137 -7.57 -9.48 4.27
C VAL A 137 -9.03 -9.93 4.33
N ASP A 138 -9.83 -9.30 5.19
CA ASP A 138 -11.27 -9.54 5.32
C ASP A 138 -12.10 -8.76 4.30
N GLY A 139 -11.57 -7.67 3.76
CA GLY A 139 -12.25 -6.87 2.75
C GLY A 139 -11.38 -5.79 2.13
N VAL A 140 -11.82 -5.29 0.98
CA VAL A 140 -11.11 -4.26 0.20
C VAL A 140 -11.93 -2.98 0.14
N VAL A 141 -11.26 -1.85 0.36
CA VAL A 141 -11.83 -0.52 0.10
C VAL A 141 -11.26 0.03 -1.19
N LEU A 142 -12.13 0.26 -2.16
CA LEU A 142 -11.79 0.89 -3.44
C LEU A 142 -12.18 2.36 -3.39
N HIS A 143 -11.21 3.27 -3.48
CA HIS A 143 -11.47 4.71 -3.48
C HIS A 143 -11.27 5.31 -4.87
N ALA A 144 -12.37 5.68 -5.53
CA ALA A 144 -12.34 6.30 -6.85
C ALA A 144 -11.96 7.78 -6.79
N ILE A 145 -10.88 8.15 -7.45
CA ILE A 145 -10.51 9.56 -7.62
C ILE A 145 -11.15 10.09 -8.91
N LYS A 146 -12.19 10.91 -8.78
CA LYS A 146 -12.95 11.45 -9.93
C LYS A 146 -12.09 12.24 -10.92
N SER A 147 -11.02 12.88 -10.46
CA SER A 147 -10.12 13.69 -11.27
C SER A 147 -8.97 12.91 -11.91
N CYS A 148 -8.78 11.63 -11.59
CA CYS A 148 -7.66 10.84 -12.09
C CYS A 148 -8.13 9.54 -12.76
N ARG A 149 -8.24 9.58 -14.09
CA ARG A 149 -8.63 8.40 -14.89
C ARG A 149 -7.60 7.27 -14.82
N ALA A 150 -6.33 7.61 -14.70
CA ALA A 150 -5.26 6.62 -14.63
C ALA A 150 -5.39 5.75 -13.38
N VAL A 151 -5.72 6.35 -12.24
CA VAL A 151 -5.88 5.63 -10.98
C VAL A 151 -7.24 4.93 -10.90
N SER A 152 -8.31 5.56 -11.39
CA SER A 152 -9.67 5.04 -11.24
C SER A 152 -10.14 4.20 -12.44
N GLY A 153 -9.29 3.99 -13.45
CA GLY A 153 -9.61 3.16 -14.62
C GLY A 153 -9.83 1.71 -14.21
N GLY A 154 -10.94 1.12 -14.64
CA GLY A 154 -11.26 -0.28 -14.38
C GLY A 154 -11.71 -0.61 -12.95
N ILE A 155 -11.94 0.37 -12.10
CA ILE A 155 -12.33 0.15 -10.69
C ILE A 155 -13.65 -0.62 -10.54
N VAL A 156 -14.57 -0.48 -11.51
CA VAL A 156 -15.82 -1.24 -11.51
C VAL A 156 -15.56 -2.71 -11.80
N ASP A 157 -14.72 -2.98 -12.80
CA ASP A 157 -14.33 -4.35 -13.15
C ASP A 157 -13.59 -5.00 -11.98
N GLU A 158 -12.73 -4.25 -11.30
CA GLU A 158 -12.02 -4.71 -10.11
C GLU A 158 -12.98 -5.09 -8.97
N ARG A 159 -13.96 -4.24 -8.69
CA ARG A 159 -14.98 -4.53 -7.69
C ARG A 159 -15.73 -5.82 -8.02
N GLU A 160 -16.16 -5.98 -9.27
CA GLU A 160 -16.87 -7.19 -9.69
C GLU A 160 -15.98 -8.43 -9.59
N PHE A 161 -14.71 -8.31 -9.93
CA PHE A 161 -13.76 -9.41 -9.84
C PHE A 161 -13.53 -9.84 -8.39
N LEU A 162 -13.25 -8.89 -7.49
CA LEU A 162 -13.06 -9.15 -6.06
C LEU A 162 -14.30 -9.81 -5.44
N GLN A 163 -15.50 -9.33 -5.80
CA GLN A 163 -16.75 -9.90 -5.31
C GLN A 163 -16.98 -11.32 -5.81
N ARG A 164 -16.61 -11.64 -7.06
CA ARG A 164 -16.66 -13.03 -7.59
C ARG A 164 -15.72 -13.97 -6.88
N GLU A 165 -14.58 -13.47 -6.43
CA GLU A 165 -13.62 -14.21 -5.60
C GLU A 165 -14.02 -14.27 -4.11
N GLY A 166 -15.19 -13.77 -3.77
CA GLY A 166 -15.73 -13.81 -2.40
C GLY A 166 -15.14 -12.79 -1.45
N ILE A 167 -14.43 -11.77 -1.96
CA ILE A 167 -13.82 -10.72 -1.14
C ILE A 167 -14.81 -9.56 -0.99
N PRO A 168 -15.26 -9.24 0.25
CA PRO A 168 -16.11 -8.08 0.50
C PRO A 168 -15.45 -6.79 0.03
N THR A 169 -16.19 -5.95 -0.69
CA THR A 169 -15.63 -4.75 -1.32
C THR A 169 -16.51 -3.54 -1.04
N LEU A 170 -15.94 -2.51 -0.43
CA LEU A 170 -16.55 -1.20 -0.25
C LEU A 170 -16.03 -0.25 -1.33
N PHE A 171 -16.94 0.32 -2.09
CA PHE A 171 -16.64 1.31 -3.13
C PHE A 171 -17.00 2.73 -2.63
N LEU A 172 -16.06 3.67 -2.73
CA LEU A 172 -16.16 5.06 -2.28
C LEU A 172 -15.92 6.04 -3.43
#